data_8a3fae86411c6953bd0b31d31028c556
#
_entry.id   8a3fae86411c6953bd0b31d31028c556
#
_cell.length_a   1.000
_cell.length_b   1.000
_cell.length_c   1.000
_cell.angle_alpha   90.00
_cell.angle_beta   90.00
_cell.angle_gamma   90.00
#
_symmetry.space_group_name_H-M   'P 1'
#
loop_
_entity.id
_entity.type
_entity.pdbx_description
1 polymer ?
#
loop_
_entity_poly.entity_id
_entity_poly.type
_entity_poly.pdbx_seq_one_letter_code
_entity_poly.pdbx_strand_id
1 'polypeptide(L)'
;ELHKTVDRDAAVTFQTLADRVGHDTYIRSAIMLLIKAISDIAGSPRAGKVSVEFSIGRGYYCIPRGELAEKVICADGEEDGQIEAGFVEQVRKRMWELVERRLPISKKAYPTDEAIEIFNAQGMEDKVRLFRYRRGSYINVYCLDGYYDYNYGYMVPDTGYLQYFDLIPYKAGLMLMLPDRSEPETLVPFEPREKLFHTLLRSNDWGEKMEIETVGDLNDKICEGD
;
A
#
# COMPACT_ATOMS: atom_id res chain seq x y z
N GLU A 1 6.66 2.83 18.95
CA GLU A 1 6.49 1.38 19.25
C GLU A 1 5.86 1.23 20.63
N LEU A 2 4.53 1.10 20.69
CA LEU A 2 3.78 1.06 21.96
C LEU A 2 4.09 -0.19 22.81
N HIS A 3 4.66 -1.23 22.24
CA HIS A 3 5.01 -2.47 22.94
C HIS A 3 6.49 -2.57 23.32
N LYS A 4 7.30 -1.53 23.03
CA LYS A 4 8.70 -1.53 23.40
C LYS A 4 8.86 -1.18 24.87
N THR A 5 9.56 -2.04 25.64
CA THR A 5 9.91 -1.74 27.02
C THR A 5 10.88 -0.56 27.07
N VAL A 6 10.58 0.41 27.95
CA VAL A 6 11.48 1.54 28.25
C VAL A 6 12.26 1.17 29.50
N ASP A 7 13.55 0.96 29.37
CA ASP A 7 14.48 0.48 30.39
C ASP A 7 15.39 1.59 30.98
N ARG A 8 15.18 2.83 30.53
CA ARG A 8 15.93 4.01 30.98
C ARG A 8 15.07 5.27 30.91
N ASP A 9 15.51 6.34 31.56
CA ASP A 9 14.86 7.63 31.48
C ASP A 9 14.72 8.10 30.03
N ALA A 10 13.50 8.44 29.64
CA ALA A 10 13.17 8.87 28.28
C ALA A 10 12.10 9.95 28.30
N ALA A 11 12.21 10.91 27.38
CA ALA A 11 11.13 11.84 27.09
C ALA A 11 10.12 11.15 26.17
N VAL A 12 8.84 11.18 26.53
CA VAL A 12 7.75 10.59 25.75
C VAL A 12 6.92 11.70 25.12
N THR A 13 6.72 11.62 23.81
CA THR A 13 5.83 12.52 23.06
C THR A 13 4.78 11.68 22.33
N PHE A 14 3.51 12.01 22.55
CA PHE A 14 2.42 11.37 21.82
C PHE A 14 2.34 11.96 20.40
N GLN A 15 2.19 11.07 19.41
CA GLN A 15 2.01 11.44 18.01
C GLN A 15 0.60 11.06 17.58
N THR A 16 -0.14 12.03 17.05
CA THR A 16 -1.52 11.87 16.57
C THR A 16 -1.58 11.96 15.04
N LEU A 17 -2.75 11.81 14.45
CA LEU A 17 -2.96 12.02 13.00
C LEU A 17 -2.66 13.46 12.55
N ALA A 18 -2.72 14.44 13.43
CA ALA A 18 -2.35 15.83 13.14
C ALA A 18 -0.82 16.02 13.02
N ASP A 19 -0.04 15.11 13.60
CA ASP A 19 1.41 15.14 13.54
C ASP A 19 1.92 14.42 12.29
N ARG A 20 3.01 14.90 11.69
CA ARG A 20 3.57 14.29 10.47
C ARG A 20 3.86 12.80 10.63
N VAL A 21 4.51 12.42 11.72
CA VAL A 21 4.89 11.01 11.96
C VAL A 21 3.66 10.14 12.15
N GLY A 22 2.65 10.62 12.89
CA GLY A 22 1.40 9.91 13.10
C GLY A 22 0.61 9.75 11.81
N HIS A 23 0.50 10.82 11.01
CA HIS A 23 -0.16 10.81 9.71
C HIS A 23 0.52 9.84 8.71
N ASP A 24 1.84 9.93 8.58
CA ASP A 24 2.60 9.00 7.71
C ASP A 24 2.47 7.54 8.16
N THR A 25 2.37 7.31 9.48
CA THR A 25 2.11 5.99 10.07
C THR A 25 0.72 5.49 9.68
N TYR A 26 -0.29 6.35 9.75
CA TYR A 26 -1.66 6.04 9.37
C TYR A 26 -1.79 5.67 7.90
N ILE A 27 -1.22 6.49 7.01
CA ILE A 27 -1.23 6.24 5.56
C ILE A 27 -0.64 4.87 5.23
N ARG A 28 0.56 4.56 5.72
CA ARG A 28 1.21 3.26 5.49
C ARG A 28 0.35 2.10 5.96
N SER A 29 -0.27 2.25 7.13
CA SER A 29 -1.12 1.21 7.71
C SER A 29 -2.42 1.02 6.94
N ALA A 30 -3.04 2.11 6.47
CA ALA A 30 -4.25 2.07 5.65
C ALA A 30 -3.98 1.42 4.28
N ILE A 31 -2.84 1.71 3.66
CA ILE A 31 -2.41 1.04 2.42
C ILE A 31 -2.21 -0.46 2.66
N MET A 32 -1.54 -0.86 3.74
CA MET A 32 -1.38 -2.28 4.08
C MET A 32 -2.74 -2.97 4.32
N LEU A 33 -3.67 -2.29 4.99
CA LEU A 33 -5.04 -2.78 5.20
C LEU A 33 -5.77 -3.00 3.88
N LEU A 34 -5.68 -2.03 2.95
CA LEU A 34 -6.26 -2.13 1.60
C LEU A 34 -5.71 -3.35 0.85
N ILE A 35 -4.39 -3.50 0.79
CA ILE A 35 -3.74 -4.59 0.05
C ILE A 35 -4.11 -5.94 0.69
N LYS A 36 -4.14 -6.03 2.02
CA LYS A 36 -4.61 -7.22 2.74
C LYS A 36 -6.07 -7.54 2.39
N ALA A 37 -6.97 -6.56 2.38
CA ALA A 37 -8.37 -6.78 2.04
C ALA A 37 -8.55 -7.29 0.61
N ILE A 38 -7.82 -6.70 -0.35
CA ILE A 38 -7.81 -7.16 -1.75
C ILE A 38 -7.25 -8.59 -1.85
N SER A 39 -6.16 -8.88 -1.15
CA SER A 39 -5.56 -10.22 -1.10
C SER A 39 -6.53 -11.27 -0.57
N ASP A 40 -7.32 -10.95 0.46
CA ASP A 40 -8.32 -11.84 1.03
C ASP A 40 -9.45 -12.15 0.03
N ILE A 41 -9.93 -11.14 -0.70
CA ILE A 41 -10.97 -11.31 -1.71
C ILE A 41 -10.46 -12.12 -2.91
N ALA A 42 -9.24 -11.87 -3.34
CA ALA A 42 -8.60 -12.59 -4.44
C ALA A 42 -8.15 -14.02 -4.04
N GLY A 43 -8.15 -14.36 -2.76
CA GLY A 43 -7.77 -15.67 -2.22
C GLY A 43 -6.27 -15.84 -1.93
N SER A 44 -5.42 -14.94 -2.39
CA SER A 44 -3.98 -14.92 -2.08
C SER A 44 -3.33 -13.57 -2.40
N PRO A 45 -2.18 -13.25 -1.78
CA PRO A 45 -1.42 -12.04 -2.11
C PRO A 45 -0.97 -11.98 -3.59
N ARG A 46 -0.65 -13.14 -4.17
CA ARG A 46 -0.24 -13.24 -5.58
C ARG A 46 -1.39 -12.92 -6.53
N ALA A 47 -2.60 -13.42 -6.25
CA ALA A 47 -3.79 -13.16 -7.06
C ALA A 47 -4.35 -11.75 -6.84
N GLY A 48 -4.18 -11.17 -5.65
CA GLY A 48 -4.63 -9.84 -5.26
C GLY A 48 -3.60 -8.73 -5.49
N LYS A 49 -2.83 -8.81 -6.59
CA LYS A 49 -1.78 -7.82 -6.88
C LYS A 49 -2.39 -6.46 -7.20
N VAL A 50 -1.96 -5.43 -6.47
CA VAL A 50 -2.37 -4.04 -6.66
C VAL A 50 -1.17 -3.12 -6.50
N SER A 51 -1.08 -2.10 -7.36
CA SER A 51 -0.06 -1.04 -7.27
C SER A 51 -0.68 0.22 -6.69
N VAL A 52 0.06 0.90 -5.82
CA VAL A 52 -0.25 2.27 -5.39
C VAL A 52 0.59 3.20 -6.25
N GLU A 53 -0.07 3.92 -7.16
CA GLU A 53 0.61 4.66 -8.23
C GLU A 53 1.04 6.05 -7.77
N PHE A 54 0.09 6.85 -7.33
CA PHE A 54 0.32 8.24 -6.94
C PHE A 54 -0.82 8.77 -6.06
N SER A 55 -0.62 9.95 -5.49
CA SER A 55 -1.66 10.66 -4.75
C SER A 55 -2.24 11.82 -5.55
N ILE A 56 -3.57 11.99 -5.48
CA ILE A 56 -4.29 13.15 -6.01
C ILE A 56 -5.12 13.75 -4.88
N GLY A 57 -4.81 14.97 -4.49
CA GLY A 57 -5.44 15.59 -3.34
C GLY A 57 -5.18 14.80 -2.06
N ARG A 58 -6.25 14.31 -1.44
CA ARG A 58 -6.21 13.49 -0.21
C ARG A 58 -6.40 11.99 -0.49
N GLY A 59 -6.41 11.57 -1.76
CA GLY A 59 -6.60 10.19 -2.19
C GLY A 59 -5.32 9.58 -2.77
N TYR A 60 -5.19 8.25 -2.63
CA TYR A 60 -4.15 7.43 -3.22
C TYR A 60 -4.77 6.59 -4.33
N TYR A 61 -4.30 6.78 -5.55
CA TYR A 61 -4.75 6.01 -6.69
C TYR A 61 -4.08 4.65 -6.68
N CYS A 62 -4.92 3.61 -6.68
CA CYS A 62 -4.47 2.22 -6.65
C CYS A 62 -5.09 1.49 -7.83
N ILE A 63 -4.27 0.71 -8.55
CA ILE A 63 -4.70 -0.03 -9.74
C ILE A 63 -4.46 -1.54 -9.55
N PRO A 64 -5.48 -2.39 -9.80
CA PRO A 64 -5.30 -3.83 -9.87
C PRO A 64 -4.31 -4.21 -10.98
N ARG A 65 -3.51 -5.25 -10.76
CA ARG A 65 -2.51 -5.75 -11.72
C ARG A 65 -2.68 -7.24 -11.99
N GLY A 66 -2.18 -7.68 -13.14
CA GLY A 66 -2.19 -9.09 -13.54
C GLY A 66 -3.61 -9.69 -13.60
N GLU A 67 -3.78 -10.92 -13.13
CA GLU A 67 -5.05 -11.66 -13.17
C GLU A 67 -6.21 -10.92 -12.46
N LEU A 68 -5.92 -10.10 -11.45
CA LEU A 68 -6.94 -9.30 -10.78
C LEU A 68 -7.50 -8.24 -11.72
N ALA A 69 -6.63 -7.54 -12.45
CA ALA A 69 -7.02 -6.51 -13.41
C ALA A 69 -7.98 -7.08 -14.47
N GLU A 70 -7.66 -8.25 -15.03
CA GLU A 70 -8.49 -8.95 -16.03
C GLU A 70 -9.90 -9.29 -15.52
N LYS A 71 -10.05 -9.50 -14.22
CA LYS A 71 -11.31 -9.88 -13.57
C LYS A 71 -12.19 -8.71 -13.18
N VAL A 72 -11.57 -7.56 -12.81
CA VAL A 72 -12.29 -6.44 -12.17
C VAL A 72 -12.28 -5.15 -12.98
N ILE A 73 -11.56 -5.10 -14.10
CA ILE A 73 -11.56 -3.95 -15.00
C ILE A 73 -12.35 -4.29 -16.25
N CYS A 74 -13.42 -3.54 -16.49
CA CYS A 74 -14.26 -3.67 -17.69
C CYS A 74 -13.75 -2.70 -18.78
N ALA A 75 -13.66 -3.19 -20.01
CA ALA A 75 -13.25 -2.42 -21.18
C ALA A 75 -14.47 -1.72 -21.84
N ASP A 76 -15.34 -1.09 -21.06
CA ASP A 76 -16.58 -0.47 -21.55
C ASP A 76 -16.30 0.91 -22.17
N GLY A 77 -15.66 0.92 -23.35
CA GLY A 77 -15.69 2.09 -24.26
C GLY A 77 -14.86 3.33 -23.87
N GLU A 78 -14.23 3.38 -22.72
CA GLU A 78 -13.24 4.39 -22.35
C GLU A 78 -11.84 3.86 -22.62
N GLU A 79 -10.92 4.72 -23.10
CA GLU A 79 -9.53 4.35 -23.42
C GLU A 79 -8.79 3.69 -22.25
N ASP A 80 -9.19 4.02 -21.00
CA ASP A 80 -8.49 3.59 -19.78
C ASP A 80 -9.18 2.42 -19.04
N GLY A 81 -10.35 1.94 -19.51
CA GLY A 81 -11.17 0.97 -18.79
C GLY A 81 -11.82 1.52 -17.51
N GLN A 82 -12.70 0.75 -16.89
CA GLN A 82 -13.38 1.12 -15.64
C GLN A 82 -13.38 -0.05 -14.65
N ILE A 83 -13.00 0.23 -13.40
CA ILE A 83 -13.05 -0.78 -12.34
C ILE A 83 -14.49 -1.07 -11.95
N GLU A 84 -14.80 -2.33 -11.68
CA GLU A 84 -16.11 -2.76 -11.23
C GLU A 84 -16.44 -2.18 -9.84
N ALA A 85 -17.51 -1.38 -9.75
CA ALA A 85 -17.93 -0.75 -8.49
C ALA A 85 -18.29 -1.79 -7.40
N GLY A 86 -18.83 -2.94 -7.80
CA GLY A 86 -19.14 -4.04 -6.91
C GLY A 86 -17.88 -4.62 -6.24
N PHE A 87 -16.78 -4.71 -6.97
CA PHE A 87 -15.49 -5.13 -6.39
C PHE A 87 -14.98 -4.10 -5.36
N VAL A 88 -15.04 -2.81 -5.67
CA VAL A 88 -14.60 -1.76 -4.74
C VAL A 88 -15.42 -1.78 -3.45
N GLU A 89 -16.72 -2.03 -3.55
CA GLU A 89 -17.59 -2.16 -2.37
C GLU A 89 -17.26 -3.40 -1.53
N GLN A 90 -16.94 -4.53 -2.16
CA GLN A 90 -16.49 -5.73 -1.45
C GLN A 90 -15.18 -5.46 -0.71
N VAL A 91 -14.22 -4.77 -1.33
CA VAL A 91 -12.95 -4.38 -0.70
C VAL A 91 -13.20 -3.45 0.49
N ARG A 92 -14.08 -2.43 0.33
CA ARG A 92 -14.46 -1.52 1.42
C ARG A 92 -15.03 -2.29 2.60
N LYS A 93 -15.98 -3.16 2.35
CA LYS A 93 -16.59 -4.01 3.38
C LYS A 93 -15.54 -4.86 4.08
N ARG A 94 -14.64 -5.50 3.31
CA ARG A 94 -13.58 -6.33 3.87
C ARG A 94 -12.60 -5.53 4.74
N MET A 95 -12.24 -4.31 4.35
CA MET A 95 -11.42 -3.43 5.18
C MET A 95 -12.09 -3.13 6.51
N TRP A 96 -13.39 -2.81 6.51
CA TRP A 96 -14.14 -2.58 7.77
C TRP A 96 -14.21 -3.82 8.66
N GLU A 97 -14.42 -5.00 8.10
CA GLU A 97 -14.36 -6.26 8.86
C GLU A 97 -13.00 -6.46 9.56
N LEU A 98 -11.91 -6.13 8.87
CA LEU A 98 -10.56 -6.21 9.44
C LEU A 98 -10.33 -5.15 10.53
N VAL A 99 -10.90 -3.95 10.39
CA VAL A 99 -10.85 -2.89 11.41
C VAL A 99 -11.60 -3.30 12.67
N GLU A 100 -12.82 -3.82 12.54
CA GLU A 100 -13.64 -4.28 13.66
C GLU A 100 -12.98 -5.42 14.45
N ARG A 101 -12.26 -6.30 13.77
CA ARG A 101 -11.50 -7.40 14.39
C ARG A 101 -10.28 -6.93 15.19
N ARG A 102 -9.83 -5.69 15.04
CA ARG A 102 -8.68 -5.08 15.72
C ARG A 102 -7.42 -5.98 15.65
N LEU A 103 -7.10 -6.42 14.44
CA LEU A 103 -5.99 -7.33 14.21
C LEU A 103 -4.64 -6.64 14.43
N PRO A 104 -3.70 -7.27 15.15
CA PRO A 104 -2.39 -6.68 15.39
C PRO A 104 -1.58 -6.54 14.11
N ILE A 105 -0.90 -5.41 13.94
CA ILE A 105 0.11 -5.19 12.92
C ILE A 105 1.48 -5.37 13.58
N SER A 106 2.03 -6.56 13.46
CA SER A 106 3.28 -6.91 14.11
C SER A 106 4.49 -6.60 13.22
N LYS A 107 5.62 -6.25 13.85
CA LYS A 107 6.89 -6.00 13.18
C LYS A 107 7.93 -6.97 13.72
N LYS A 108 8.59 -7.69 12.82
CA LYS A 108 9.67 -8.62 13.18
C LYS A 108 10.87 -8.44 12.26
N ALA A 109 12.07 -8.54 12.82
CA ALA A 109 13.30 -8.60 12.05
C ALA A 109 13.54 -10.05 11.59
N TYR A 110 13.70 -10.23 10.29
CA TYR A 110 14.07 -11.51 9.66
C TYR A 110 15.46 -11.40 9.03
N PRO A 111 16.25 -12.48 9.01
CA PRO A 111 17.39 -12.56 8.13
C PRO A 111 16.99 -12.22 6.69
N THR A 112 17.87 -11.58 5.94
CA THR A 112 17.52 -11.10 4.58
C THR A 112 17.06 -12.24 3.68
N ASP A 113 17.70 -13.40 3.76
CA ASP A 113 17.35 -14.56 2.95
C ASP A 113 15.95 -15.09 3.28
N GLU A 114 15.59 -15.21 4.57
CA GLU A 114 14.24 -15.61 5.01
C GLU A 114 13.18 -14.59 4.56
N ALA A 115 13.48 -13.29 4.63
CA ALA A 115 12.57 -12.26 4.16
C ALA A 115 12.32 -12.36 2.65
N ILE A 116 13.35 -12.65 1.86
CA ILE A 116 13.24 -12.88 0.41
C ILE A 116 12.34 -14.09 0.13
N GLU A 117 12.48 -15.18 0.87
CA GLU A 117 11.61 -16.36 0.73
C GLU A 117 10.14 -16.02 1.04
N ILE A 118 9.87 -15.24 2.11
CA ILE A 118 8.52 -14.78 2.46
C ILE A 118 7.91 -13.96 1.31
N PHE A 119 8.65 -12.99 0.76
CA PHE A 119 8.15 -12.15 -0.34
C PHE A 119 7.96 -12.93 -1.63
N ASN A 120 8.87 -13.87 -1.93
CA ASN A 120 8.74 -14.74 -3.08
C ASN A 120 7.50 -15.65 -3.00
N ALA A 121 7.21 -16.20 -1.82
CA ALA A 121 6.00 -17.01 -1.59
C ALA A 121 4.71 -16.21 -1.83
N GLN A 122 4.72 -14.90 -1.55
CA GLN A 122 3.61 -13.98 -1.80
C GLN A 122 3.58 -13.40 -3.24
N GLY A 123 4.59 -13.70 -4.08
CA GLY A 123 4.68 -13.18 -5.45
C GLY A 123 5.11 -11.71 -5.54
N MET A 124 5.80 -11.20 -4.54
CA MET A 124 6.32 -9.82 -4.48
C MET A 124 7.72 -9.72 -5.10
N GLU A 125 7.77 -9.88 -6.42
CA GLU A 125 9.04 -9.92 -7.18
C GLU A 125 9.81 -8.60 -7.09
N ASP A 126 9.11 -7.47 -7.02
CA ASP A 126 9.68 -6.14 -6.82
C ASP A 126 10.51 -6.07 -5.52
N LYS A 127 10.00 -6.64 -4.43
CA LYS A 127 10.71 -6.70 -3.14
C LYS A 127 11.84 -7.69 -3.15
N VAL A 128 11.67 -8.83 -3.80
CA VAL A 128 12.76 -9.81 -4.00
C VAL A 128 13.93 -9.16 -4.73
N ARG A 129 13.66 -8.41 -5.83
CA ARG A 129 14.69 -7.66 -6.57
C ARG A 129 15.33 -6.57 -5.71
N LEU A 130 14.52 -5.76 -5.02
CA LEU A 130 15.00 -4.69 -4.13
C LEU A 130 16.00 -5.21 -3.08
N PHE A 131 15.72 -6.38 -2.49
CA PHE A 131 16.56 -6.92 -1.42
C PHE A 131 17.82 -7.65 -1.87
N ARG A 132 17.96 -8.00 -3.16
CA ARG A 132 19.22 -8.51 -3.73
C ARG A 132 20.38 -7.53 -3.55
N TYR A 133 20.10 -6.22 -3.60
CA TYR A 133 21.10 -5.17 -3.48
C TYR A 133 21.33 -4.69 -2.05
N ARG A 134 20.57 -5.22 -1.09
CA ARG A 134 20.68 -4.79 0.29
C ARG A 134 21.83 -5.49 1.00
N ARG A 135 22.76 -4.67 1.55
CA ARG A 135 23.91 -5.18 2.33
C ARG A 135 23.58 -5.50 3.79
N GLY A 136 22.37 -5.21 4.26
CA GLY A 136 21.96 -5.45 5.65
C GLY A 136 21.60 -6.91 5.88
N SER A 137 22.06 -7.50 6.98
CA SER A 137 21.81 -8.90 7.34
C SER A 137 20.36 -9.16 7.79
N TYR A 138 19.61 -8.11 8.14
CA TYR A 138 18.23 -8.22 8.64
C TYR A 138 17.31 -7.21 7.98
N ILE A 139 16.05 -7.62 7.76
CA ILE A 139 14.96 -6.81 7.22
C ILE A 139 13.81 -6.81 8.22
N ASN A 140 13.27 -5.62 8.52
CA ASN A 140 12.05 -5.51 9.30
C ASN A 140 10.84 -5.74 8.40
N VAL A 141 10.10 -6.80 8.67
CA VAL A 141 8.88 -7.16 7.95
C VAL A 141 7.68 -6.93 8.85
N TYR A 142 6.64 -6.32 8.30
CA TYR A 142 5.34 -6.20 8.97
C TYR A 142 4.44 -7.36 8.58
N CYS A 143 3.63 -7.81 9.52
CA CYS A 143 2.65 -8.87 9.33
C CYS A 143 1.27 -8.42 9.81
N LEU A 144 0.27 -8.58 8.96
CA LEU A 144 -1.15 -8.40 9.25
C LEU A 144 -1.91 -9.66 8.84
N ASP A 145 -2.29 -10.48 9.80
CA ASP A 145 -3.10 -11.70 9.59
C ASP A 145 -2.59 -12.58 8.45
N GLY A 146 -1.28 -12.90 8.47
CA GLY A 146 -0.62 -13.73 7.46
C GLY A 146 -0.20 -13.02 6.17
N TYR A 147 -0.56 -11.75 5.99
CA TYR A 147 -0.03 -10.91 4.92
C TYR A 147 1.24 -10.22 5.40
N TYR A 148 2.33 -10.38 4.67
CA TYR A 148 3.63 -9.82 5.01
C TYR A 148 4.00 -8.70 4.04
N ASP A 149 4.56 -7.60 4.56
CA ASP A 149 5.04 -6.49 3.74
C ASP A 149 6.26 -5.80 4.36
N TYR A 150 7.01 -5.12 3.51
CA TYR A 150 8.11 -4.25 3.91
C TYR A 150 7.68 -2.79 3.85
N ASN A 151 7.82 -2.10 4.97
CA ASN A 151 7.60 -0.67 5.03
C ASN A 151 8.70 0.02 5.82
N TYR A 152 9.17 1.15 5.29
CA TYR A 152 10.13 2.00 5.97
C TYR A 152 9.38 2.98 6.88
N GLY A 153 9.39 2.72 8.17
CA GLY A 153 8.73 3.55 9.18
C GLY A 153 7.85 2.75 10.13
N TYR A 154 7.03 3.47 10.86
CA TYR A 154 6.11 2.86 11.83
C TYR A 154 4.75 2.57 11.19
N MET A 155 4.05 1.61 11.79
CA MET A 155 2.63 1.32 11.54
C MET A 155 1.84 1.44 12.84
N VAL A 156 0.52 1.57 12.73
CA VAL A 156 -0.38 1.52 13.91
C VAL A 156 -0.31 0.15 14.56
N PRO A 157 -0.58 0.04 15.88
CA PRO A 157 -0.45 -1.24 16.61
C PRO A 157 -1.41 -2.32 16.13
N ASP A 158 -2.63 -1.93 15.79
CA ASP A 158 -3.69 -2.82 15.30
C ASP A 158 -4.61 -2.08 14.31
N THR A 159 -5.40 -2.84 13.56
CA THR A 159 -6.31 -2.29 12.54
C THR A 159 -7.43 -1.43 13.10
N GLY A 160 -7.78 -1.54 14.38
CA GLY A 160 -8.80 -0.73 15.04
C GLY A 160 -8.50 0.77 15.12
N TYR A 161 -7.25 1.17 14.87
CA TYR A 161 -6.88 2.59 14.73
C TYR A 161 -7.24 3.18 13.36
N LEU A 162 -7.56 2.35 12.37
CA LEU A 162 -7.82 2.76 10.99
C LEU A 162 -9.32 3.00 10.77
N GLN A 163 -9.88 4.05 11.40
CA GLN A 163 -11.31 4.34 11.40
C GLN A 163 -11.75 5.36 10.34
N TYR A 164 -10.81 6.05 9.69
CA TYR A 164 -11.10 7.13 8.76
C TYR A 164 -10.53 6.82 7.39
N PHE A 165 -11.30 6.14 6.55
CA PHE A 165 -10.99 5.90 5.16
C PHE A 165 -12.27 5.73 4.34
N ASP A 166 -12.16 5.94 3.04
CA ASP A 166 -13.18 5.53 2.07
C ASP A 166 -12.51 5.03 0.79
N LEU A 167 -13.23 4.22 0.02
CA LEU A 167 -12.82 3.74 -1.29
C LEU A 167 -13.79 4.21 -2.35
N ILE A 168 -13.26 4.78 -3.43
CA ILE A 168 -14.06 5.31 -4.54
C ILE A 168 -13.55 4.64 -5.83
N PRO A 169 -14.44 4.04 -6.65
CA PRO A 169 -14.05 3.59 -7.99
C PRO A 169 -13.66 4.81 -8.84
N TYR A 170 -12.52 4.73 -9.51
CA TYR A 170 -12.03 5.81 -10.36
C TYR A 170 -11.21 5.26 -11.53
N LYS A 171 -11.71 5.44 -12.76
CA LYS A 171 -11.10 4.90 -13.97
C LYS A 171 -10.84 3.38 -13.83
N ALA A 172 -9.73 2.86 -14.32
CA ALA A 172 -9.34 1.46 -14.16
C ALA A 172 -8.91 1.06 -12.73
N GLY A 173 -8.98 1.97 -11.77
CA GLY A 173 -8.53 1.73 -10.39
C GLY A 173 -9.50 2.27 -9.35
N LEU A 174 -9.00 2.38 -8.15
CA LEU A 174 -9.73 2.93 -7.01
C LEU A 174 -8.92 4.00 -6.30
N MET A 175 -9.61 4.95 -5.68
CA MET A 175 -9.02 5.96 -4.80
C MET A 175 -9.21 5.54 -3.35
N LEU A 176 -8.12 5.33 -2.63
CA LEU A 176 -8.12 5.23 -1.18
C LEU A 176 -8.09 6.65 -0.61
N MET A 177 -9.24 7.10 -0.10
CA MET A 177 -9.40 8.41 0.53
C MET A 177 -8.99 8.33 2.00
N LEU A 178 -8.13 9.24 2.43
CA LEU A 178 -7.64 9.33 3.80
C LEU A 178 -7.80 10.76 4.33
N PRO A 179 -7.89 10.94 5.67
CA PRO A 179 -7.97 12.27 6.27
C PRO A 179 -6.67 13.05 6.07
N ASP A 180 -6.76 14.37 6.11
CA ASP A 180 -5.62 15.27 6.11
C ASP A 180 -5.18 15.60 7.55
N ARG A 181 -3.93 16.04 7.69
CA ARG A 181 -3.36 16.44 9.00
C ARG A 181 -4.11 17.60 9.64
N SER A 182 -4.65 18.51 8.85
CA SER A 182 -5.41 19.66 9.34
C SER A 182 -6.79 19.27 9.85
N GLU A 183 -7.35 18.17 9.33
CA GLU A 183 -8.68 17.66 9.66
C GLU A 183 -8.62 16.13 9.81
N PRO A 184 -7.99 15.63 10.87
CA PRO A 184 -7.58 14.21 10.98
C PRO A 184 -8.74 13.22 11.17
N GLU A 185 -9.95 13.71 11.43
CA GLU A 185 -11.15 12.89 11.61
C GLU A 185 -12.20 13.11 10.51
N THR A 186 -11.85 13.88 9.47
CA THR A 186 -12.78 14.25 8.39
C THR A 186 -12.29 13.70 7.04
N LEU A 187 -13.19 13.02 6.34
CA LEU A 187 -12.98 12.65 4.95
C LEU A 187 -13.63 13.70 4.04
N VAL A 188 -12.84 14.30 3.19
CA VAL A 188 -13.32 15.24 2.18
C VAL A 188 -13.69 14.48 0.92
N PRO A 189 -14.82 14.81 0.26
CA PRO A 189 -15.19 14.22 -1.01
C PRO A 189 -14.06 14.31 -2.04
N PHE A 190 -13.93 13.27 -2.85
CA PHE A 190 -12.93 13.26 -3.93
C PHE A 190 -13.34 14.22 -5.04
N GLU A 191 -12.44 15.11 -5.41
CA GLU A 191 -12.59 16.00 -6.56
C GLU A 191 -11.66 15.53 -7.68
N PRO A 192 -12.21 15.02 -8.81
CA PRO A 192 -11.40 14.62 -9.96
C PRO A 192 -10.57 15.76 -10.52
N ARG A 193 -9.28 15.51 -10.76
CA ARG A 193 -8.34 16.44 -11.39
C ARG A 193 -7.77 15.83 -12.65
N GLU A 194 -8.57 15.77 -13.70
CA GLU A 194 -8.28 15.07 -14.96
C GLU A 194 -6.91 15.40 -15.53
N LYS A 195 -6.56 16.70 -15.62
CA LYS A 195 -5.24 17.10 -16.16
C LYS A 195 -4.08 16.54 -15.35
N LEU A 196 -4.19 16.57 -14.01
CA LEU A 196 -3.16 16.04 -13.13
C LEU A 196 -3.08 14.52 -13.25
N PHE A 197 -4.23 13.84 -13.27
CA PHE A 197 -4.33 12.40 -13.44
C PHE A 197 -3.61 11.92 -14.70
N HIS A 198 -3.97 12.48 -15.87
CA HIS A 198 -3.32 12.12 -17.14
C HIS A 198 -1.82 12.49 -17.20
N THR A 199 -1.40 13.53 -16.47
CA THR A 199 0.02 13.87 -16.40
C THR A 199 0.80 12.84 -15.60
N LEU A 200 0.24 12.38 -14.46
CA LEU A 200 0.85 11.36 -13.61
C LEU A 200 0.86 9.99 -14.30
N LEU A 201 -0.23 9.61 -14.99
CA LEU A 201 -0.25 8.38 -15.80
C LEU A 201 0.86 8.40 -16.85
N ARG A 202 0.98 9.47 -17.63
CA ARG A 202 2.05 9.59 -18.64
C ARG A 202 3.46 9.49 -18.04
N SER A 203 3.64 9.94 -16.79
CA SER A 203 4.92 9.77 -16.10
C SER A 203 5.21 8.31 -15.78
N ASN A 204 4.17 7.54 -15.37
CA ASN A 204 4.30 6.11 -15.13
C ASN A 204 4.55 5.34 -16.43
N ASP A 205 3.78 5.63 -17.50
CA ASP A 205 3.99 5.05 -18.83
C ASP A 205 5.42 5.26 -19.36
N TRP A 206 6.01 6.40 -18.99
CA TRP A 206 7.41 6.67 -19.35
C TRP A 206 8.36 5.74 -18.59
N GLY A 207 8.11 5.48 -17.30
CA GLY A 207 8.85 4.50 -16.50
C GLY A 207 8.75 3.09 -17.10
N GLU A 208 7.54 2.66 -17.47
CA GLU A 208 7.30 1.36 -18.14
C GLU A 208 8.09 1.25 -19.46
N LYS A 209 8.07 2.29 -20.31
CA LYS A 209 8.84 2.33 -21.58
C LYS A 209 10.35 2.27 -21.38
N MET A 210 10.84 2.77 -20.25
CA MET A 210 12.25 2.67 -19.84
C MET A 210 12.57 1.34 -19.17
N GLU A 211 11.57 0.48 -18.95
CA GLU A 211 11.69 -0.75 -18.15
C GLU A 211 12.20 -0.50 -16.72
N ILE A 212 11.79 0.66 -16.14
CA ILE A 212 12.13 1.09 -14.78
C ILE A 212 10.83 1.41 -14.05
N GLU A 213 10.12 0.40 -13.59
CA GLU A 213 8.88 0.56 -12.83
C GLU A 213 9.13 0.59 -11.33
N THR A 214 10.21 -0.01 -10.88
CA THR A 214 10.55 -0.13 -9.47
C THR A 214 11.99 0.27 -9.18
N VAL A 215 12.31 0.52 -7.89
CA VAL A 215 13.70 0.76 -7.46
C VAL A 215 14.59 -0.46 -7.72
N GLY A 216 14.01 -1.67 -7.72
CA GLY A 216 14.70 -2.90 -8.09
C GLY A 216 15.19 -2.87 -9.54
N ASP A 217 14.31 -2.48 -10.47
CA ASP A 217 14.64 -2.36 -11.90
C ASP A 217 15.71 -1.29 -12.13
N LEU A 218 15.60 -0.14 -11.45
CA LEU A 218 16.63 0.90 -11.50
C LEU A 218 17.99 0.38 -11.04
N ASN A 219 18.04 -0.39 -9.96
CA ASN A 219 19.27 -0.98 -9.45
C ASN A 219 19.85 -2.00 -10.44
N ASP A 220 19.01 -2.81 -11.09
CA ASP A 220 19.42 -3.76 -12.12
C ASP A 220 20.09 -3.01 -13.28
N LYS A 221 19.44 -1.96 -13.84
CA LYS A 221 19.99 -1.11 -14.93
C LYS A 221 21.33 -0.47 -14.55
N ILE A 222 21.43 0.11 -13.34
CA ILE A 222 22.69 0.71 -12.85
C ILE A 222 23.81 -0.32 -12.77
N CYS A 223 23.50 -1.56 -12.34
CA CYS A 223 24.50 -2.63 -12.25
C CYS A 223 24.90 -3.19 -13.62
N GLU A 224 24.04 -3.14 -14.60
CA GLU A 224 24.28 -3.53 -15.99
C GLU A 224 25.10 -2.48 -16.76
N GLY A 225 25.13 -1.24 -16.28
CA GLY A 225 25.91 -0.15 -16.84
C GLY A 225 25.17 0.63 -17.92
N ASP A 226 23.84 0.58 -17.93
CA ASP A 226 22.95 1.35 -18.79
C ASP A 226 22.56 2.71 -18.19
#